data_0b49ce9c21a93e27e0c74fd5aa550d55
#
_entry.id   0b49ce9c21a93e27e0c74fd5aa550d55
#
_cell.length_a   1.000
_cell.length_b   1.000
_cell.length_c   1.000
_cell.angle_alpha   90.00
_cell.angle_beta   90.00
_cell.angle_gamma   90.00
#
_symmetry.space_group_name_H-M   'P 1'
#
loop_
_entity.id
_entity.type
_entity.pdbx_description
1 polymer ?
#
loop_
_entity_poly.entity_id
_entity_poly.type
_entity_poly.pdbx_seq_one_letter_code
_entity_poly.pdbx_strand_id
1 'polypeptide(L)'
;KTMTQFVDRASADGALRAELTTNTPDRVAGRLFTPAPVKTMSGSTYTVDLTFSAPVAKAPSGAALPAGGGEPGKALQGFLAARQKKDWPSLKAALSPSATERFVKSYNDDKENLTDLLDVLSFWLPVKDARINGGTVAGEVAVLDVEGVLASGVKALRLVRLINGPSGWLFDTATMPGILP
;
A
#
# COMPACT_ATOMS: atom_id res chain seq x y z
N LYS A 1 34.99 12.51 -8.92
CA LYS A 1 33.88 13.43 -9.32
C LYS A 1 32.58 12.81 -8.91
N THR A 2 32.00 13.33 -7.82
CA THR A 2 30.66 12.89 -7.34
C THR A 2 29.63 13.52 -8.27
N MET A 3 28.90 12.70 -9.02
CA MET A 3 27.74 13.17 -9.78
C MET A 3 26.61 13.43 -8.79
N THR A 4 26.29 14.68 -8.55
CA THR A 4 25.09 15.06 -7.81
C THR A 4 23.89 14.90 -8.77
N GLN A 5 23.05 13.90 -8.52
CA GLN A 5 21.81 13.70 -9.26
C GLN A 5 20.79 14.74 -8.76
N PHE A 6 20.49 15.74 -9.54
CA PHE A 6 19.34 16.62 -9.29
C PHE A 6 18.08 15.90 -9.75
N VAL A 7 17.22 15.57 -8.81
CA VAL A 7 15.87 15.06 -9.10
C VAL A 7 14.92 16.26 -9.08
N ASP A 8 14.58 16.77 -10.27
CA ASP A 8 13.51 17.76 -10.40
C ASP A 8 12.15 17.03 -10.35
N ARG A 9 11.32 17.37 -9.39
CA ARG A 9 9.97 16.81 -9.27
C ARG A 9 8.99 17.76 -9.93
N ALA A 10 8.38 17.31 -11.02
CA ALA A 10 7.30 18.03 -11.64
C ALA A 10 5.97 17.29 -11.40
N SER A 11 4.95 17.99 -10.92
CA SER A 11 3.58 17.50 -10.94
C SER A 11 3.01 17.75 -12.33
N ALA A 12 2.63 16.68 -13.02
CA ALA A 12 2.07 16.73 -14.36
C ALA A 12 0.55 16.57 -14.35
N ASP A 13 -0.13 17.10 -13.32
CA ASP A 13 -1.58 16.99 -13.20
C ASP A 13 -2.29 17.51 -14.46
N GLY A 14 -2.92 16.59 -15.19
CA GLY A 14 -3.63 16.87 -16.44
C GLY A 14 -2.74 17.03 -17.68
N ALA A 15 -1.41 17.06 -17.55
CA ALA A 15 -0.48 17.22 -18.68
C ALA A 15 -0.08 15.90 -19.35
N LEU A 16 -0.14 14.77 -18.59
CA LEU A 16 0.17 13.44 -19.12
C LEU A 16 -1.08 12.79 -19.74
N ARG A 17 -0.91 12.24 -20.93
CA ARG A 17 -1.92 11.41 -21.61
C ARG A 17 -1.40 9.99 -21.81
N ALA A 18 -2.30 9.03 -21.64
CA ALA A 18 -2.05 7.62 -21.92
C ALA A 18 -2.94 7.17 -23.07
N GLU A 19 -2.34 6.56 -24.08
CA GLU A 19 -3.03 5.87 -25.18
C GLU A 19 -2.70 4.39 -25.10
N LEU A 20 -3.70 3.55 -24.76
CA LEU A 20 -3.51 2.12 -24.68
C LEU A 20 -3.71 1.48 -26.05
N THR A 21 -2.71 0.75 -26.51
CA THR A 21 -2.79 -0.11 -27.70
C THR A 21 -3.16 -1.54 -27.39
N THR A 22 -2.91 -1.97 -26.14
CA THR A 22 -3.29 -3.29 -25.61
C THR A 22 -3.80 -3.11 -24.19
N ASN A 23 -4.99 -3.65 -23.92
CA ASN A 23 -5.54 -3.73 -22.57
C ASN A 23 -6.27 -5.07 -22.43
N THR A 24 -5.50 -6.10 -22.05
CA THR A 24 -5.98 -7.47 -21.86
C THR A 24 -5.75 -7.89 -20.40
N PRO A 25 -6.38 -8.99 -19.93
CA PRO A 25 -6.12 -9.52 -18.60
C PRO A 25 -4.67 -9.91 -18.31
N ASP A 26 -3.85 -10.06 -19.34
CA ASP A 26 -2.47 -10.56 -19.23
C ASP A 26 -1.42 -9.48 -19.58
N ARG A 27 -1.83 -8.42 -20.27
CA ARG A 27 -0.89 -7.41 -20.78
C ARG A 27 -1.53 -6.06 -20.96
N VAL A 28 -0.82 -5.03 -20.53
CA VAL A 28 -1.13 -3.66 -20.86
C VAL A 28 0.04 -3.05 -21.65
N ALA A 29 -0.26 -2.39 -22.78
CA ALA A 29 0.75 -1.71 -23.58
C ALA A 29 0.17 -0.41 -24.14
N GLY A 30 1.03 0.56 -24.41
CA GLY A 30 0.61 1.84 -24.91
C GLY A 30 1.71 2.86 -24.95
N ARG A 31 1.29 4.11 -25.06
CA ARG A 31 2.14 5.30 -25.06
C ARG A 31 1.71 6.24 -23.94
N LEU A 32 2.68 6.79 -23.24
CA LEU A 32 2.49 7.85 -22.26
C LEU A 32 3.23 9.09 -22.75
N PHE A 33 2.53 10.20 -22.90
CA PHE A 33 3.12 11.39 -23.50
C PHE A 33 2.51 12.69 -22.97
N THR A 34 3.25 13.78 -23.13
CA THR A 34 2.76 15.15 -22.93
C THR A 34 2.40 15.76 -24.29
N PRO A 35 1.14 16.19 -24.53
CA PRO A 35 0.73 16.81 -25.81
C PRO A 35 1.48 18.11 -26.13
N ALA A 36 1.96 18.80 -25.09
CA ALA A 36 2.76 20.02 -25.20
C ALA A 36 3.86 20.01 -24.11
N PRO A 37 4.93 20.80 -24.27
CA PRO A 37 5.94 20.95 -23.24
C PRO A 37 5.35 21.45 -21.92
N VAL A 38 5.76 20.82 -20.80
CA VAL A 38 5.31 21.14 -19.45
C VAL A 38 6.40 21.92 -18.72
N LYS A 39 6.05 23.06 -18.13
CA LYS A 39 6.97 23.84 -17.30
C LYS A 39 7.03 23.27 -15.88
N THR A 40 8.23 23.12 -15.36
CA THR A 40 8.46 22.77 -13.95
C THR A 40 8.33 23.99 -13.05
N MET A 41 8.25 23.79 -11.75
CA MET A 41 8.29 24.87 -10.76
C MET A 41 9.61 25.63 -10.79
N SER A 42 10.70 25.01 -11.22
CA SER A 42 12.03 25.63 -11.41
C SER A 42 12.12 26.48 -12.70
N GLY A 43 11.09 26.48 -13.55
CA GLY A 43 11.07 27.18 -14.85
C GLY A 43 11.65 26.38 -16.02
N SER A 44 12.18 25.19 -15.78
CA SER A 44 12.61 24.25 -16.82
C SER A 44 11.43 23.72 -17.60
N THR A 45 11.66 23.24 -18.83
CA THR A 45 10.60 22.64 -19.67
C THR A 45 10.98 21.21 -19.99
N TYR A 46 10.01 20.30 -19.95
CA TYR A 46 10.18 18.90 -20.34
C TYR A 46 9.05 18.40 -21.21
N THR A 47 9.33 17.35 -21.96
CA THR A 47 8.36 16.54 -22.67
C THR A 47 8.54 15.08 -22.27
N VAL A 48 7.44 14.36 -22.21
CA VAL A 48 7.45 12.90 -22.02
C VAL A 48 6.91 12.28 -23.28
N ASP A 49 7.57 11.26 -23.78
CA ASP A 49 7.09 10.41 -24.87
C ASP A 49 7.73 9.03 -24.70
N LEU A 50 6.97 8.10 -24.14
CA LEU A 50 7.45 6.76 -23.88
C LEU A 50 6.40 5.72 -24.33
N THR A 51 6.88 4.65 -24.91
CA THR A 51 6.10 3.46 -25.17
C THR A 51 6.37 2.45 -24.09
N PHE A 52 5.33 1.82 -23.58
CA PHE A 52 5.44 0.80 -22.55
C PHE A 52 4.71 -0.48 -22.96
N SER A 53 5.16 -1.59 -22.40
CA SER A 53 4.49 -2.87 -22.46
C SER A 53 4.83 -3.64 -21.20
N ALA A 54 3.81 -3.93 -20.40
CA ALA A 54 3.98 -4.63 -19.13
C ALA A 54 3.01 -5.80 -19.03
N PRO A 55 3.42 -6.93 -18.44
CA PRO A 55 2.49 -7.98 -18.05
C PRO A 55 1.56 -7.43 -16.95
N VAL A 56 0.30 -7.82 -16.98
CA VAL A 56 -0.62 -7.59 -15.86
C VAL A 56 -0.29 -8.62 -14.78
N ALA A 57 0.18 -8.14 -13.64
CA ALA A 57 0.38 -9.03 -12.50
C ALA A 57 -0.97 -9.58 -12.04
N LYS A 58 -1.16 -10.88 -12.15
CA LYS A 58 -2.32 -11.55 -11.55
C LYS A 58 -2.05 -11.71 -10.07
N ALA A 59 -3.03 -11.33 -9.26
CA ALA A 59 -3.00 -11.75 -7.87
C ALA A 59 -2.85 -13.28 -7.84
N PRO A 60 -1.98 -13.85 -7.00
CA PRO A 60 -1.87 -15.29 -6.88
C PRO A 60 -3.26 -15.85 -6.60
N SER A 61 -3.66 -16.87 -7.38
CA SER A 61 -4.92 -17.59 -7.15
C SER A 61 -4.80 -18.33 -5.82
N GLY A 62 -5.23 -17.69 -4.75
CA GLY A 62 -5.23 -18.24 -3.41
C GLY A 62 -6.54 -18.94 -3.08
N ALA A 63 -6.56 -19.74 -2.03
CA ALA A 63 -7.79 -20.22 -1.44
C ALA A 63 -8.57 -19.04 -0.84
N ALA A 64 -9.89 -19.00 -1.09
CA ALA A 64 -10.74 -17.97 -0.53
C ALA A 64 -10.82 -18.09 1.01
N LEU A 65 -10.73 -16.97 1.68
CA LEU A 65 -10.95 -16.87 3.12
C LEU A 65 -12.39 -16.44 3.41
N PRO A 66 -13.02 -17.02 4.43
CA PRO A 66 -14.39 -16.64 4.82
C PRO A 66 -14.43 -15.21 5.41
N ALA A 67 -15.63 -14.70 5.64
CA ALA A 67 -15.82 -13.50 6.44
C ALA A 67 -15.11 -13.62 7.79
N GLY A 68 -14.43 -12.56 8.22
CA GLY A 68 -13.52 -12.58 9.36
C GLY A 68 -12.09 -13.01 9.01
N GLY A 69 -11.81 -13.53 7.79
CA GLY A 69 -10.46 -13.78 7.27
C GLY A 69 -9.71 -14.96 7.90
N GLY A 70 -10.36 -15.81 8.69
CA GLY A 70 -9.72 -16.96 9.34
C GLY A 70 -8.57 -16.59 10.27
N GLU A 71 -7.49 -17.37 10.30
CA GLU A 71 -6.30 -17.09 11.13
C GLU A 71 -5.60 -15.77 10.75
N PRO A 72 -5.39 -15.43 9.45
CA PRO A 72 -4.90 -14.10 9.08
C PRO A 72 -5.79 -12.97 9.61
N GLY A 73 -7.09 -13.17 9.58
CA GLY A 73 -8.05 -12.17 10.08
C GLY A 73 -7.96 -11.97 11.59
N LYS A 74 -7.76 -13.03 12.38
CA LYS A 74 -7.51 -12.94 13.83
C LYS A 74 -6.25 -12.14 14.13
N ALA A 75 -5.16 -12.39 13.38
CA ALA A 75 -3.92 -11.66 13.53
C ALA A 75 -4.11 -10.17 13.22
N LEU A 76 -4.82 -9.83 12.15
CA LEU A 76 -5.14 -8.43 11.83
C LEU A 76 -6.00 -7.78 12.91
N GLN A 77 -6.99 -8.47 13.47
CA GLN A 77 -7.79 -7.95 14.59
C GLN A 77 -6.91 -7.64 15.81
N GLY A 78 -5.96 -8.53 16.14
CA GLY A 78 -4.97 -8.30 17.20
C GLY A 78 -4.13 -7.05 16.95
N PHE A 79 -3.63 -6.88 15.71
CA PHE A 79 -2.90 -5.69 15.29
C PHE A 79 -3.74 -4.40 15.42
N LEU A 80 -4.98 -4.42 14.96
CA LEU A 80 -5.90 -3.27 15.07
C LEU A 80 -6.22 -2.94 16.54
N ALA A 81 -6.38 -3.95 17.39
CA ALA A 81 -6.61 -3.76 18.81
C ALA A 81 -5.38 -3.19 19.53
N ALA A 82 -4.17 -3.65 19.21
CA ALA A 82 -2.92 -3.10 19.73
C ALA A 82 -2.75 -1.63 19.31
N ARG A 83 -3.06 -1.30 18.06
CA ARG A 83 -3.06 0.07 17.55
C ARG A 83 -4.04 0.97 18.32
N GLN A 84 -5.27 0.51 18.56
CA GLN A 84 -6.28 1.26 19.28
C GLN A 84 -5.87 1.55 20.73
N LYS A 85 -5.21 0.58 21.37
CA LYS A 85 -4.68 0.71 22.73
C LYS A 85 -3.36 1.48 22.80
N LYS A 86 -2.76 1.82 21.67
CA LYS A 86 -1.42 2.39 21.56
C LYS A 86 -0.35 1.51 22.22
N ASP A 87 -0.54 0.20 22.14
CA ASP A 87 0.38 -0.81 22.69
C ASP A 87 1.51 -1.05 21.69
N TRP A 88 2.58 -0.26 21.84
CA TRP A 88 3.71 -0.29 20.94
C TRP A 88 4.44 -1.65 20.87
N PRO A 89 4.75 -2.32 22.01
CA PRO A 89 5.37 -3.65 21.97
C PRO A 89 4.55 -4.65 21.15
N SER A 90 3.24 -4.73 21.38
CA SER A 90 2.35 -5.63 20.64
C SER A 90 2.22 -5.25 19.16
N LEU A 91 2.18 -3.95 18.86
CA LEU A 91 2.17 -3.46 17.47
C LEU A 91 3.44 -3.88 16.73
N LYS A 92 4.61 -3.63 17.31
CA LYS A 92 5.91 -3.97 16.73
C LYS A 92 6.04 -5.48 16.51
N ALA A 93 5.60 -6.30 17.47
CA ALA A 93 5.62 -7.75 17.36
C ALA A 93 4.71 -8.31 16.25
N ALA A 94 3.68 -7.56 15.88
CA ALA A 94 2.71 -7.95 14.85
C ALA A 94 3.08 -7.43 13.44
N LEU A 95 4.21 -6.73 13.27
CA LEU A 95 4.71 -6.27 11.97
C LEU A 95 5.58 -7.35 11.30
N SER A 96 5.45 -7.46 9.98
CA SER A 96 6.41 -8.24 9.18
C SER A 96 7.81 -7.61 9.23
N PRO A 97 8.88 -8.33 8.91
CA PRO A 97 10.22 -7.75 8.81
C PRO A 97 10.27 -6.54 7.88
N SER A 98 9.61 -6.62 6.72
CA SER A 98 9.58 -5.52 5.76
C SER A 98 8.75 -4.34 6.24
N ALA A 99 7.64 -4.57 6.93
CA ALA A 99 6.85 -3.52 7.57
C ALA A 99 7.63 -2.86 8.72
N THR A 100 8.35 -3.66 9.52
CA THR A 100 9.23 -3.16 10.57
C THR A 100 10.31 -2.25 9.99
N GLU A 101 10.95 -2.66 8.90
CA GLU A 101 11.96 -1.82 8.23
C GLU A 101 11.37 -0.49 7.74
N ARG A 102 10.20 -0.53 7.09
CA ARG A 102 9.56 0.68 6.57
C ARG A 102 9.04 1.62 7.65
N PHE A 103 8.41 1.06 8.68
CA PHE A 103 7.72 1.88 9.68
C PHE A 103 8.59 2.20 10.89
N VAL A 104 9.33 1.23 11.42
CA VAL A 104 10.10 1.43 12.66
C VAL A 104 11.42 2.14 12.40
N LYS A 105 12.17 1.72 11.38
CA LYS A 105 13.46 2.38 11.04
C LYS A 105 13.28 3.82 10.55
N SER A 106 12.19 4.12 9.85
CA SER A 106 11.90 5.49 9.38
C SER A 106 11.60 6.46 10.53
N TYR A 107 11.22 5.95 11.70
CA TYR A 107 10.85 6.74 12.88
C TYR A 107 11.80 6.55 14.07
N ASN A 108 13.03 6.02 13.82
CA ASN A 108 14.14 5.89 14.79
C ASN A 108 13.80 5.19 16.12
N ASP A 109 12.77 4.31 16.14
CA ASP A 109 12.34 3.54 17.31
C ASP A 109 12.03 4.40 18.57
N ASP A 110 11.79 5.71 18.38
CA ASP A 110 11.53 6.67 19.43
C ASP A 110 10.03 6.77 19.76
N LYS A 111 9.70 6.86 21.06
CA LYS A 111 8.31 6.96 21.54
C LYS A 111 7.60 8.23 21.02
N GLU A 112 8.32 9.31 20.80
CA GLU A 112 7.75 10.54 20.24
C GLU A 112 7.27 10.32 18.80
N ASN A 113 7.97 9.49 18.04
CA ASN A 113 7.63 9.15 16.67
C ASN A 113 6.53 8.08 16.55
N LEU A 114 6.13 7.45 17.67
CA LEU A 114 5.02 6.48 17.67
C LEU A 114 3.70 7.14 17.25
N THR A 115 3.49 8.38 17.65
CA THR A 115 2.28 9.13 17.25
C THR A 115 2.23 9.29 15.74
N ASP A 116 3.32 9.66 15.11
CA ASP A 116 3.43 9.82 13.65
C ASP A 116 3.19 8.51 12.91
N LEU A 117 3.73 7.40 13.44
CA LEU A 117 3.47 6.06 12.89
C LEU A 117 1.99 5.69 13.00
N LEU A 118 1.36 5.95 14.14
CA LEU A 118 -0.07 5.68 14.34
C LEU A 118 -0.93 6.53 13.41
N ASP A 119 -0.54 7.76 13.14
CA ASP A 119 -1.21 8.66 12.20
C ASP A 119 -1.08 8.13 10.75
N VAL A 120 0.11 7.70 10.34
CA VAL A 120 0.31 7.05 9.03
C VAL A 120 -0.53 5.79 8.91
N LEU A 121 -0.53 4.91 9.91
CA LEU A 121 -1.36 3.71 9.90
C LEU A 121 -2.86 4.03 9.89
N SER A 122 -3.26 5.14 10.52
CA SER A 122 -4.66 5.60 10.56
C SER A 122 -5.13 6.20 9.24
N PHE A 123 -4.22 6.64 8.39
CA PHE A 123 -4.51 7.06 7.04
C PHE A 123 -4.82 5.85 6.12
N TRP A 124 -4.09 4.75 6.31
CA TRP A 124 -4.22 3.56 5.46
C TRP A 124 -5.24 2.55 5.97
N LEU A 125 -5.44 2.46 7.28
CA LEU A 125 -6.29 1.44 7.90
C LEU A 125 -7.50 2.06 8.60
N PRO A 126 -8.65 1.39 8.61
CA PRO A 126 -9.81 1.85 9.36
C PRO A 126 -9.50 2.06 10.85
N VAL A 127 -10.00 3.15 11.41
CA VAL A 127 -9.90 3.47 12.85
C VAL A 127 -11.18 3.12 13.61
N LYS A 128 -12.31 2.96 12.88
CA LYS A 128 -13.61 2.58 13.44
C LYS A 128 -14.29 1.57 12.52
N ASP A 129 -15.14 0.76 13.10
CA ASP A 129 -16.04 -0.17 12.41
C ASP A 129 -15.30 -1.09 11.41
N ALA A 130 -14.06 -1.47 11.74
CA ALA A 130 -13.26 -2.34 10.88
C ALA A 130 -13.92 -3.72 10.78
N ARG A 131 -14.28 -4.11 9.55
CA ARG A 131 -14.87 -5.41 9.21
C ARG A 131 -13.98 -6.08 8.18
N ILE A 132 -13.64 -7.34 8.42
CA ILE A 132 -12.94 -8.19 7.47
C ILE A 132 -14.00 -8.98 6.69
N ASN A 133 -14.18 -8.64 5.42
CA ASN A 133 -15.22 -9.23 4.57
C ASN A 133 -14.81 -10.60 4.03
N GLY A 134 -13.52 -10.94 4.09
CA GLY A 134 -12.91 -12.16 3.57
C GLY A 134 -11.53 -11.86 3.04
N GLY A 135 -11.15 -12.56 1.98
CA GLY A 135 -9.86 -12.37 1.32
C GLY A 135 -9.39 -13.63 0.61
N THR A 136 -8.10 -13.72 0.38
CA THR A 136 -7.44 -14.89 -0.22
C THR A 136 -6.16 -15.23 0.52
N VAL A 137 -5.77 -16.50 0.50
CA VAL A 137 -4.49 -16.98 1.03
C VAL A 137 -3.78 -17.82 -0.02
N ALA A 138 -2.52 -17.52 -0.31
CA ALA A 138 -1.65 -18.24 -1.24
C ALA A 138 -0.29 -18.47 -0.58
N GLY A 139 -0.03 -19.70 -0.15
CA GLY A 139 1.18 -20.03 0.62
C GLY A 139 1.28 -19.20 1.90
N GLU A 140 2.36 -18.45 2.02
CA GLU A 140 2.65 -17.61 3.20
C GLU A 140 2.08 -16.19 3.09
N VAL A 141 1.29 -15.89 2.07
CA VAL A 141 0.71 -14.55 1.84
C VAL A 141 -0.80 -14.63 1.96
N ALA A 142 -1.38 -13.75 2.77
CA ALA A 142 -2.81 -13.51 2.80
C ALA A 142 -3.11 -12.06 2.42
N VAL A 143 -4.18 -11.86 1.66
CA VAL A 143 -4.72 -10.53 1.33
C VAL A 143 -6.16 -10.50 1.83
N LEU A 144 -6.46 -9.60 2.73
CA LEU A 144 -7.77 -9.45 3.36
C LEU A 144 -8.48 -8.20 2.84
N ASP A 145 -9.78 -8.35 2.58
CA ASP A 145 -10.68 -7.26 2.25
C ASP A 145 -11.21 -6.63 3.56
N VAL A 146 -10.76 -5.43 3.86
CA VAL A 146 -11.08 -4.73 5.12
C VAL A 146 -11.85 -3.47 4.83
N GLU A 147 -13.08 -3.41 5.31
CA GLU A 147 -13.94 -2.24 5.24
C GLU A 147 -13.99 -1.53 6.60
N GLY A 148 -14.17 -0.21 6.59
CA GLY A 148 -14.37 0.58 7.80
C GLY A 148 -14.20 2.07 7.57
N VAL A 149 -14.14 2.83 8.67
CA VAL A 149 -14.05 4.29 8.63
C VAL A 149 -12.60 4.72 8.93
N LEU A 150 -12.01 5.48 8.02
CA LEU A 150 -10.68 6.08 8.16
C LEU A 150 -10.69 7.24 9.17
N ALA A 151 -9.52 7.72 9.56
CA ALA A 151 -9.37 8.90 10.43
C ALA A 151 -10.03 10.15 9.85
N SER A 152 -10.11 10.27 8.51
CA SER A 152 -10.81 11.34 7.80
C SER A 152 -12.34 11.29 7.89
N GLY A 153 -12.92 10.24 8.50
CA GLY A 153 -14.36 10.00 8.55
C GLY A 153 -14.92 9.33 7.28
N VAL A 154 -14.11 9.05 6.29
CA VAL A 154 -14.52 8.42 5.03
C VAL A 154 -14.60 6.90 5.20
N LYS A 155 -15.70 6.29 4.76
CA LYS A 155 -15.77 4.84 4.59
C LYS A 155 -14.89 4.40 3.43
N ALA A 156 -14.06 3.39 3.67
CA ALA A 156 -13.14 2.90 2.67
C ALA A 156 -12.99 1.38 2.76
N LEU A 157 -12.77 0.78 1.59
CA LEU A 157 -12.29 -0.59 1.46
C LEU A 157 -10.76 -0.55 1.34
N ARG A 158 -10.08 -1.47 1.99
CA ARG A 158 -8.62 -1.65 1.94
C ARG A 158 -8.28 -3.10 1.69
N LEU A 159 -7.24 -3.33 0.91
CA LEU A 159 -6.59 -4.61 0.81
C LEU A 159 -5.44 -4.64 1.79
N VAL A 160 -5.49 -5.56 2.74
CA VAL A 160 -4.48 -5.71 3.79
C VAL A 160 -3.72 -7.00 3.56
N ARG A 161 -2.43 -6.86 3.31
CA ARG A 161 -1.53 -7.99 3.12
C ARG A 161 -0.90 -8.39 4.45
N LEU A 162 -0.93 -9.69 4.71
CA LEU A 162 -0.22 -10.32 5.81
C LEU A 162 0.75 -11.37 5.28
N ILE A 163 1.83 -11.58 6.00
CA ILE A 163 2.84 -12.61 5.74
C ILE A 163 2.84 -13.59 6.89
N ASN A 164 2.82 -14.89 6.57
CA ASN A 164 2.96 -15.93 7.57
C ASN A 164 4.46 -16.17 7.86
N GLY A 165 4.87 -15.86 9.09
CA GLY A 165 6.23 -16.08 9.57
C GLY A 165 6.26 -17.12 10.70
N PRO A 166 7.43 -17.33 11.30
CA PRO A 166 7.59 -18.27 12.41
C PRO A 166 6.68 -18.00 13.63
N SER A 167 6.30 -16.74 13.82
CA SER A 167 5.41 -16.29 14.90
C SER A 167 3.94 -16.21 14.49
N GLY A 168 3.58 -16.70 13.29
CA GLY A 168 2.24 -16.62 12.73
C GLY A 168 2.07 -15.46 11.73
N TRP A 169 0.83 -15.05 11.49
CA TRP A 169 0.50 -14.00 10.53
C TRP A 169 0.87 -12.62 11.04
N LEU A 170 1.63 -11.88 10.24
CA LEU A 170 2.17 -10.56 10.54
C LEU A 170 1.66 -9.53 9.53
N PHE A 171 1.29 -8.35 9.98
CA PHE A 171 0.91 -7.23 9.10
C PHE A 171 2.09 -6.78 8.24
N ASP A 172 1.88 -6.67 6.95
CA ASP A 172 2.90 -6.23 6.00
C ASP A 172 2.56 -4.86 5.39
N THR A 173 1.43 -4.74 4.71
CA THR A 173 1.02 -3.48 4.09
C THR A 173 -0.50 -3.38 3.93
N ALA A 174 -0.97 -2.18 3.65
CA ALA A 174 -2.35 -1.93 3.26
C ALA A 174 -2.37 -1.03 2.02
N THR A 175 -3.31 -1.29 1.10
CA THR A 175 -3.47 -0.52 -0.14
C THR A 175 -4.95 -0.28 -0.46
N MET A 176 -5.20 0.60 -1.41
CA MET A 176 -6.54 0.76 -2.01
C MET A 176 -6.82 -0.39 -2.98
N PRO A 177 -8.09 -0.78 -3.18
CA PRO A 177 -8.46 -1.70 -4.24
C PRO A 177 -7.98 -1.22 -5.60
N GLY A 178 -7.50 -2.16 -6.42
CA GLY A 178 -6.92 -1.86 -7.73
C GLY A 178 -5.42 -1.56 -7.72
N ILE A 179 -4.81 -1.39 -6.55
CA ILE A 179 -3.36 -1.36 -6.36
C ILE A 179 -3.01 -2.68 -5.65
N LEU A 180 -2.25 -3.54 -6.32
CA LEU A 180 -1.79 -4.78 -5.68
C LEU A 180 -0.88 -4.44 -4.49
N PRO A 181 -1.10 -5.06 -3.33
CA PRO A 181 -0.24 -4.87 -2.16
C PRO A 181 1.11 -5.57 -2.30
#